data_19ac0385e361ae247c44a8bedce4bc17
#
_entry.id   19ac0385e361ae247c44a8bedce4bc17
#
_cell.length_a   1.000
_cell.length_b   1.000
_cell.length_c   1.000
_cell.angle_alpha   90.00
_cell.angle_beta   90.00
_cell.angle_gamma   90.00
#
_symmetry.space_group_name_H-M   'P 1'
#
loop_
_entity.id
_entity.type
_entity.pdbx_description
1 polymer ?
#
loop_
_entity_poly.entity_id
_entity_poly.type
_entity_poly.pdbx_seq_one_letter_code
_entity_poly.pdbx_strand_id
1 'polypeptide(L)'
;DIKNGGKLSKKELKEKEGNLILKSLKNSDYVILLDDKGLALTSIEFSELLNKNMVSSANELVFIIGGAFGFSESVYRRANTKLSLSKMTFSHQMVRMIFKEQLYRAFTILEGEKYHHE
;
A
#
# COMPACT_ATOMS: atom_id res chain seq x y z
N ASP A 1 -12.73 3.34 23.18
CA ASP A 1 -13.49 3.46 22.96
C ASP A 1 -14.15 3.97 23.41
N ILE A 2 -14.62 4.30 23.55
CA ILE A 2 -15.19 4.74 23.84
C ILE A 2 -16.29 5.03 23.89
N LYS A 3 -16.85 5.62 24.06
CA LYS A 3 -17.86 5.99 24.13
C LYS A 3 -18.84 5.17 23.87
N ASN A 4 -19.83 5.16 24.31
CA ASN A 4 -20.75 4.33 24.04
C ASN A 4 -20.20 3.04 24.02
N GLY A 5 -19.56 2.56 24.97
CA GLY A 5 -18.91 1.32 24.97
C GLY A 5 -17.67 1.37 24.15
N GLY A 6 -17.18 2.56 23.96
CA GLY A 6 -15.95 2.74 23.23
C GLY A 6 -16.08 2.61 21.74
N LYS A 7 -17.29 2.66 21.23
CA LYS A 7 -17.47 2.55 19.80
C LYS A 7 -17.16 3.85 19.09
N LEU A 8 -16.33 3.75 18.07
CA LEU A 8 -16.00 4.88 17.22
C LEU A 8 -16.77 4.78 15.92
N SER A 9 -17.12 5.92 15.33
CA SER A 9 -17.66 5.94 13.99
C SER A 9 -16.60 5.47 13.02
N LYS A 10 -17.02 5.13 11.81
CA LYS A 10 -16.06 4.74 10.76
C LYS A 10 -15.07 5.84 10.51
N LYS A 11 -15.55 7.08 10.47
CA LYS A 11 -14.67 8.22 10.22
C LYS A 11 -13.66 8.39 11.34
N GLU A 12 -14.11 8.31 12.58
CA GLU A 12 -13.21 8.47 13.72
C GLU A 12 -12.15 7.38 13.75
N LEU A 13 -12.56 6.15 13.44
CA LEU A 13 -11.61 5.04 13.42
C LEU A 13 -10.56 5.24 12.34
N LYS A 14 -10.98 5.64 11.14
CA LYS A 14 -10.04 5.91 10.06
C LYS A 14 -9.06 7.01 10.42
N GLU A 15 -9.55 8.07 11.07
CA GLU A 15 -8.67 9.18 11.44
C GLU A 15 -7.68 8.77 12.51
N LYS A 16 -8.13 7.95 13.46
CA LYS A 16 -7.23 7.48 14.52
C LYS A 16 -6.14 6.59 13.94
N GLU A 17 -6.52 5.65 13.08
CA GLU A 17 -5.56 4.79 12.41
C GLU A 17 -4.62 5.61 11.52
N GLY A 18 -5.19 6.59 10.82
CA GLY A 18 -4.39 7.46 9.96
C GLY A 18 -3.35 8.24 10.70
N ASN A 19 -3.70 8.76 11.87
CA ASN A 19 -2.75 9.50 12.67
C ASN A 19 -1.58 8.62 13.12
N LEU A 20 -1.87 7.37 13.47
CA LEU A 20 -0.82 6.43 13.84
C LEU A 20 0.10 6.14 12.67
N ILE A 21 -0.47 5.97 11.48
CA ILE A 21 0.31 5.74 10.27
C ILE A 21 1.21 6.93 10.00
N LEU A 22 0.64 8.13 10.02
CA LEU A 22 1.40 9.33 9.71
C LEU A 22 2.55 9.55 10.66
N LYS A 23 2.38 9.21 11.94
CA LYS A 23 3.43 9.35 12.93
C LYS A 23 4.60 8.41 12.66
N SER A 24 4.36 7.29 12.02
CA SER A 24 5.40 6.30 11.77
C SER A 24 6.21 6.60 10.51
N LEU A 25 5.78 7.56 9.71
CA LEU A 25 6.42 7.88 8.43
C LEU A 25 7.43 9.01 8.59
N LYS A 26 8.49 8.91 7.78
CA LYS A 26 9.45 10.00 7.64
C LYS A 26 9.05 10.84 6.43
N ASN A 27 9.43 12.12 6.45
CA ASN A 27 9.12 12.99 5.32
C ASN A 27 9.71 12.48 4.02
N SER A 28 10.84 11.80 4.09
CA SER A 28 11.52 11.30 2.90
C SER A 28 10.98 9.97 2.39
N ASP A 29 10.06 9.35 3.10
CA ASP A 29 9.52 8.05 2.66
C ASP A 29 8.69 8.20 1.41
N TYR A 30 8.84 7.26 0.48
CA TYR A 30 7.95 7.16 -0.67
C TYR A 30 6.85 6.18 -0.30
N VAL A 31 5.63 6.70 -0.20
CA VAL A 31 4.50 5.96 0.38
C VAL A 31 3.55 5.50 -0.71
N ILE A 32 3.31 4.19 -0.76
CA ILE A 32 2.37 3.58 -1.69
C ILE A 32 1.26 2.93 -0.87
N LEU A 33 0.04 3.38 -1.12
CA LEU A 33 -1.13 2.78 -0.47
C LEU A 33 -1.67 1.66 -1.34
N LEU A 34 -2.00 0.54 -0.72
CA LEU A 34 -2.71 -0.53 -1.40
C LEU A 34 -4.20 -0.26 -1.26
N ASP A 35 -4.82 0.14 -2.36
CA ASP A 35 -6.20 0.63 -2.38
C ASP A 35 -6.83 0.15 -3.68
N ASP A 36 -8.01 -0.48 -3.60
CA ASP A 36 -8.66 -1.04 -4.78
C ASP A 36 -9.04 0.03 -5.82
N LYS A 37 -9.01 1.30 -5.43
CA LYS A 37 -9.25 2.41 -6.35
C LYS A 37 -7.97 3.03 -6.89
N GLY A 38 -6.82 2.43 -6.60
CA GLY A 38 -5.55 2.93 -7.09
C GLY A 38 -5.26 2.50 -8.52
N LEU A 39 -4.02 2.76 -8.92
CA LEU A 39 -3.55 2.38 -10.25
C LEU A 39 -3.50 0.85 -10.37
N ALA A 40 -4.06 0.33 -11.46
CA ALA A 40 -3.99 -1.10 -11.74
C ALA A 40 -2.83 -1.31 -12.70
N LEU A 41 -1.75 -1.91 -12.20
CA LEU A 41 -0.54 -2.13 -12.96
C LEU A 41 -0.38 -3.60 -13.29
N THR A 42 0.29 -3.88 -14.41
CA THR A 42 0.75 -5.24 -14.67
C THR A 42 1.93 -5.54 -13.74
N SER A 43 2.30 -6.81 -13.65
CA SER A 43 3.44 -7.20 -12.83
C SER A 43 4.73 -6.55 -13.33
N ILE A 44 4.87 -6.42 -14.64
CA ILE A 44 6.05 -5.75 -15.21
C ILE A 44 6.05 -4.27 -14.86
N GLU A 45 4.90 -3.60 -14.99
CA GLU A 45 4.80 -2.19 -14.61
C GLU A 45 5.09 -1.98 -13.13
N PHE A 46 4.65 -2.91 -12.29
CA PHE A 46 4.92 -2.84 -10.86
C PHE A 46 6.42 -2.96 -10.60
N SER A 47 7.10 -3.88 -11.31
CA SER A 47 8.55 -4.02 -11.15
C SER A 47 9.27 -2.75 -11.57
N GLU A 48 8.79 -2.08 -12.62
CA GLU A 48 9.37 -0.82 -13.07
C GLU A 48 9.18 0.29 -12.04
N LEU A 49 8.01 0.33 -11.41
CA LEU A 49 7.74 1.29 -10.35
C LEU A 49 8.70 1.10 -9.19
N LEU A 50 8.91 -0.15 -8.78
CA LEU A 50 9.85 -0.47 -7.71
C LEU A 50 11.26 -0.03 -8.08
N ASN A 51 11.70 -0.41 -9.27
CA ASN A 51 13.06 -0.13 -9.70
C ASN A 51 13.33 1.38 -9.73
N LYS A 52 12.39 2.13 -10.28
CA LYS A 52 12.51 3.57 -10.39
C LYS A 52 12.72 4.21 -9.02
N ASN A 53 11.96 3.76 -8.03
CA ASN A 53 12.02 4.37 -6.71
C ASN A 53 13.17 3.87 -5.87
N MET A 54 13.64 2.64 -6.10
CA MET A 54 14.78 2.11 -5.38
C MET A 54 16.10 2.69 -5.87
N VAL A 55 16.19 2.93 -7.18
CA VAL A 55 17.44 3.41 -7.77
C VAL A 55 17.64 4.90 -7.54
N SER A 56 16.56 5.67 -7.59
CA SER A 56 16.68 7.14 -7.61
C SER A 56 16.83 7.76 -6.24
N SER A 57 16.80 7.00 -5.15
CA SER A 57 16.64 7.61 -3.85
C SER A 57 17.24 6.76 -2.74
N ALA A 58 17.76 7.44 -1.71
CA ALA A 58 18.12 6.80 -0.46
C ALA A 58 16.91 6.65 0.46
N ASN A 59 15.73 7.05 0.01
CA ASN A 59 14.52 7.02 0.82
C ASN A 59 13.97 5.61 0.89
N GLU A 60 13.21 5.35 1.93
CA GLU A 60 12.55 4.08 2.07
C GLU A 60 11.25 4.06 1.29
N LEU A 61 10.96 2.89 0.74
CA LEU A 61 9.72 2.63 0.03
C LEU A 61 8.79 1.94 1.01
N VAL A 62 7.67 2.58 1.30
CA VAL A 62 6.76 2.09 2.33
C VAL A 62 5.42 1.74 1.70
N PHE A 63 4.98 0.50 1.89
CA PHE A 63 3.66 0.05 1.43
C PHE A 63 2.74 -0.03 2.63
N ILE A 64 1.53 0.50 2.47
CA ILE A 64 0.55 0.49 3.56
C ILE A 64 -0.73 -0.19 3.09
N ILE A 65 -1.15 -1.17 3.87
CA ILE A 65 -2.41 -1.87 3.64
C ILE A 65 -3.43 -1.26 4.60
N GLY A 66 -4.53 -0.79 4.06
CA GLY A 66 -5.54 -0.12 4.87
C GLY A 66 -6.40 -1.07 5.66
N GLY A 67 -7.14 -0.51 6.62
CA GLY A 67 -8.12 -1.24 7.38
C GLY A 67 -9.41 -1.44 6.59
N ALA A 68 -10.44 -1.90 7.31
CA ALA A 68 -11.71 -2.30 6.68
C ALA A 68 -12.40 -1.15 5.96
N PHE A 69 -12.17 0.08 6.38
CA PHE A 69 -12.88 1.24 5.84
C PHE A 69 -11.99 2.12 4.96
N GLY A 70 -10.82 1.62 4.57
CA GLY A 70 -9.90 2.39 3.75
C GLY A 70 -9.05 3.33 4.59
N PHE A 71 -8.60 4.42 3.97
CA PHE A 71 -7.68 5.36 4.60
C PHE A 71 -8.37 6.70 4.89
N SER A 72 -7.85 7.42 5.87
CA SER A 72 -8.28 8.79 6.11
C SER A 72 -7.80 9.70 4.98
N GLU A 73 -8.43 10.85 4.88
CA GLU A 73 -8.06 11.83 3.87
C GLU A 73 -6.62 12.30 4.03
N SER A 74 -6.18 12.44 5.28
CA SER A 74 -4.80 12.87 5.56
C SER A 74 -3.79 11.86 5.03
N VAL A 75 -4.08 10.57 5.16
CA VAL A 75 -3.21 9.53 4.64
C VAL A 75 -3.19 9.57 3.12
N TYR A 76 -4.35 9.74 2.49
CA TYR A 76 -4.41 9.86 1.04
C TYR A 76 -3.57 11.03 0.55
N ARG A 77 -3.64 12.17 1.24
CA ARG A 77 -2.87 13.35 0.83
C ARG A 77 -1.37 13.14 1.01
N ARG A 78 -0.98 12.37 2.02
CA ARG A 78 0.45 12.11 2.27
C ARG A 78 1.03 11.13 1.26
N ALA A 79 0.24 10.21 0.75
CA ALA A 79 0.73 9.13 -0.09
C ALA A 79 1.27 9.67 -1.41
N ASN A 80 2.29 9.00 -1.92
CA ASN A 80 2.88 9.34 -3.21
C ASN A 80 2.15 8.62 -4.35
N THR A 81 1.67 7.41 -4.08
CA THR A 81 1.02 6.59 -5.10
C THR A 81 -0.02 5.69 -4.43
N LYS A 82 -1.07 5.39 -5.16
CA LYS A 82 -2.06 4.38 -4.76
C LYS A 82 -2.00 3.26 -5.79
N LEU A 83 -1.90 2.03 -5.30
CA LEU A 83 -1.76 0.86 -6.15
C LEU A 83 -2.90 -0.10 -5.88
N SER A 84 -3.58 -0.54 -6.92
CA SER A 84 -4.63 -1.55 -6.80
C SER A 84 -4.08 -2.90 -7.22
N LEU A 85 -4.20 -3.88 -6.33
CA LEU A 85 -3.86 -5.26 -6.67
C LEU A 85 -5.01 -5.93 -7.42
N SER A 86 -6.22 -5.41 -7.25
CA SER A 86 -7.40 -5.91 -7.92
C SER A 86 -8.54 -4.94 -7.67
N LYS A 87 -9.46 -4.85 -8.60
CA LYS A 87 -10.67 -4.06 -8.39
C LYS A 87 -11.68 -4.80 -7.51
N MET A 88 -11.42 -6.07 -7.28
CA MET A 88 -12.27 -6.87 -6.39
C MET A 88 -11.81 -6.65 -4.95
N THR A 89 -12.75 -6.80 -4.03
CA THR A 89 -12.47 -6.62 -2.62
C THR A 89 -12.02 -7.94 -2.02
N PHE A 90 -10.88 -7.92 -1.36
CA PHE A 90 -10.34 -9.09 -0.67
C PHE A 90 -10.23 -8.79 0.81
N SER A 91 -10.21 -9.85 1.63
CA SER A 91 -9.90 -9.70 3.03
C SER A 91 -8.50 -9.13 3.19
N HIS A 92 -8.26 -8.49 4.32
CA HIS A 92 -6.95 -7.91 4.64
C HIS A 92 -5.84 -8.95 4.54
N GLN A 93 -6.15 -10.16 5.01
CA GLN A 93 -5.20 -11.26 5.00
C GLN A 93 -4.84 -11.68 3.57
N MET A 94 -5.84 -11.74 2.70
CA MET A 94 -5.61 -12.09 1.30
C MET A 94 -4.81 -11.03 0.58
N VAL A 95 -5.10 -9.76 0.86
CA VAL A 95 -4.34 -8.66 0.25
C VAL A 95 -2.86 -8.80 0.60
N ARG A 96 -2.56 -9.13 1.85
CA ARG A 96 -1.17 -9.30 2.27
C ARG A 96 -0.49 -10.43 1.51
N MET A 97 -1.19 -11.54 1.32
CA MET A 97 -0.63 -12.69 0.59
C MET A 97 -0.40 -12.35 -0.88
N ILE A 98 -1.37 -11.72 -1.52
CA ILE A 98 -1.27 -11.34 -2.92
C ILE A 98 -0.13 -10.34 -3.10
N PHE A 99 -0.02 -9.39 -2.20
CA PHE A 99 1.04 -8.39 -2.28
C PHE A 99 2.41 -9.03 -2.17
N LYS A 100 2.58 -9.96 -1.22
CA LYS A 100 3.87 -10.62 -1.05
C LYS A 100 4.27 -11.39 -2.30
N GLU A 101 3.31 -12.07 -2.92
CA GLU A 101 3.58 -12.82 -4.14
C GLU A 101 3.98 -11.87 -5.27
N GLN A 102 3.29 -10.77 -5.42
CA GLN A 102 3.63 -9.80 -6.47
C GLN A 102 4.96 -9.11 -6.22
N LEU A 103 5.27 -8.87 -4.97
CA LEU A 103 6.57 -8.28 -4.61
C LEU A 103 7.71 -9.23 -4.97
N TYR A 104 7.57 -10.51 -4.64
CA TYR A 104 8.55 -11.53 -5.01
C TYR A 104 8.69 -11.61 -6.54
N ARG A 105 7.56 -11.64 -7.25
CA ARG A 105 7.56 -11.69 -8.71
C ARG A 105 8.27 -10.50 -9.31
N ALA A 106 8.02 -9.31 -8.75
CA ALA A 106 8.66 -8.09 -9.27
C ALA A 106 10.17 -8.15 -9.13
N PHE A 107 10.68 -8.65 -7.99
CA PHE A 107 12.12 -8.77 -7.82
C PHE A 107 12.72 -9.78 -8.76
N THR A 108 12.03 -10.89 -9.04
CA THR A 108 12.55 -11.86 -10.00
C THR A 108 12.58 -11.28 -11.42
N ILE A 109 11.60 -10.46 -11.76
CA ILE A 109 11.61 -9.77 -13.05
C ILE A 109 12.83 -8.86 -13.16
N LEU A 110 13.09 -8.08 -12.10
CA LEU A 110 14.22 -7.15 -12.10
C LEU A 110 15.56 -7.87 -12.17
N GLU A 111 15.62 -9.09 -11.64
CA GLU A 111 16.86 -9.87 -11.68
C GLU A 111 16.98 -10.71 -12.95
N GLY A 112 16.02 -10.60 -13.84
CA GLY A 112 16.05 -11.36 -15.09
C GLY A 112 15.73 -12.83 -14.95
N GLU A 113 15.16 -13.25 -13.81
CA GLU A 113 14.79 -14.64 -13.58
C GLU A 113 13.54 -15.00 -14.35
N LYS A 114 13.34 -16.28 -14.58
CA LYS A 114 12.24 -16.76 -15.41
C LYS A 114 11.00 -17.14 -14.61
N TYR A 115 10.84 -16.57 -13.44
CA TYR A 115 9.67 -16.88 -12.62
C TYR A 115 8.38 -16.37 -13.24
N HIS A 116 8.44 -15.19 -13.86
CA HIS A 116 7.24 -14.54 -14.40
C HIS A 116 7.04 -14.85 -15.87
N HIS A 117 5.81 -15.22 -16.21
CA HIS A 117 5.40 -15.43 -17.61
C HIS A 117 4.16 -14.59 -17.81
N GLU A 118 4.25 -13.56 -18.60
CA GLU A 118 3.11 -12.70 -18.90
C GLU A 118 2.21 -13.24 -19.97
#